data_ee39e31b1d87e2162ed46f9eb3c3bdd2
#
_entry.id   ee39e31b1d87e2162ed46f9eb3c3bdd2
#
_cell.length_a   1.000
_cell.length_b   1.000
_cell.length_c   1.000
_cell.angle_alpha   90.00
_cell.angle_beta   90.00
_cell.angle_gamma   90.00
#
_symmetry.space_group_name_H-M   'P 1'
#
loop_
_entity.id
_entity.type
_entity.pdbx_description
1 polymer ?
#
loop_
_entity_poly.entity_id
_entity_poly.type
_entity_poly.pdbx_seq_one_letter_code
_entity_poly.pdbx_strand_id
1 'polypeptide(L)'
;MKPLGDRILIQQGDLTEMDTDAIVNAANNDLILGGGVAGAIRRKGGDTIQRECDEIGSIPVGYAAITTGGKLKSRFIIHAASMRLGGATTGDALRSSTMHCLKIANEHGLKSIAFPAVGTGVAGFPLEECAKIMLRETVEHLRGDTSLEAVHFVLFDDAAKEVFERTWKNLQSELASGTAGAKGA
;
A
#
# COMPACT_ATOMS: atom_id res chain seq x y z
N MET A 1 21.45 5.28 -6.23
CA MET A 1 20.00 4.99 -6.02
C MET A 1 19.44 4.48 -7.35
N LYS A 2 18.60 3.43 -7.33
CA LYS A 2 17.96 2.91 -8.54
C LYS A 2 17.04 3.97 -9.18
N PRO A 3 16.90 3.98 -10.52
CA PRO A 3 15.90 4.81 -11.18
C PRO A 3 14.50 4.59 -10.63
N LEU A 4 13.66 5.63 -10.66
CA LEU A 4 12.29 5.56 -10.12
C LEU A 4 11.50 4.38 -10.70
N GLY A 5 11.62 4.16 -12.01
CA GLY A 5 10.92 3.06 -12.70
C GLY A 5 11.30 1.67 -12.20
N ASP A 6 12.52 1.49 -11.74
CA ASP A 6 13.02 0.20 -11.24
C ASP A 6 12.67 -0.04 -9.75
N ARG A 7 12.12 0.97 -9.09
CA ARG A 7 11.73 0.89 -7.68
C ARG A 7 10.25 0.56 -7.49
N ILE A 8 9.43 0.63 -8.54
CA ILE A 8 8.01 0.29 -8.53
C ILE A 8 7.81 -0.99 -9.31
N LEU A 9 7.33 -2.03 -8.62
CA LEU A 9 7.19 -3.39 -9.13
C LEU A 9 5.72 -3.80 -9.04
N ILE A 10 5.16 -4.27 -10.14
CA ILE A 10 3.74 -4.67 -10.22
C ILE A 10 3.71 -6.16 -10.55
N GLN A 11 3.02 -6.96 -9.74
CA GLN A 11 2.96 -8.40 -9.87
C GLN A 11 1.62 -8.96 -9.40
N GLN A 12 1.24 -10.09 -9.95
CA GLN A 12 0.16 -10.90 -9.40
C GLN A 12 0.75 -11.83 -8.34
N GLY A 13 0.04 -12.05 -7.25
CA GLY A 13 0.48 -13.00 -6.23
C GLY A 13 -0.33 -12.92 -4.95
N ASP A 14 0.15 -13.65 -3.96
CA ASP A 14 -0.36 -13.62 -2.59
C ASP A 14 0.48 -12.66 -1.75
N LEU A 15 -0.12 -11.57 -1.33
CA LEU A 15 0.53 -10.55 -0.51
C LEU A 15 1.14 -11.14 0.77
N THR A 16 0.49 -12.14 1.38
CA THR A 16 0.93 -12.77 2.63
C THR A 16 2.18 -13.62 2.47
N GLU A 17 2.57 -13.95 1.24
CA GLU A 17 3.79 -14.70 0.93
C GLU A 17 4.99 -13.80 0.60
N MET A 18 4.80 -12.49 0.56
CA MET A 18 5.87 -11.55 0.30
C MET A 18 6.88 -11.53 1.46
N ASP A 19 8.16 -11.44 1.11
CA ASP A 19 9.29 -11.34 2.05
C ASP A 19 9.86 -9.91 2.13
N THR A 20 9.10 -8.94 1.66
CA THR A 20 9.40 -7.52 1.85
C THR A 20 9.49 -7.16 3.33
N ASP A 21 10.18 -6.10 3.69
CA ASP A 21 10.30 -5.67 5.08
C ASP A 21 8.92 -5.46 5.73
N ALA A 22 7.99 -4.90 4.98
CA ALA A 22 6.59 -4.78 5.38
C ALA A 22 5.63 -5.17 4.26
N ILE A 23 4.45 -5.66 4.65
CA ILE A 23 3.27 -5.70 3.79
C ILE A 23 2.22 -4.74 4.33
N VAL A 24 1.35 -4.24 3.47
CA VAL A 24 0.25 -3.37 3.84
C VAL A 24 -1.05 -4.16 3.93
N ASN A 25 -1.75 -3.97 5.03
CA ASN A 25 -3.11 -4.48 5.22
C ASN A 25 -4.13 -3.40 4.82
N ALA A 26 -5.10 -3.77 4.00
CA ALA A 26 -6.27 -2.94 3.74
C ALA A 26 -7.18 -2.99 4.98
N ALA A 27 -7.05 -2.00 5.84
CA ALA A 27 -7.63 -1.98 7.17
C ALA A 27 -8.84 -1.04 7.28
N ASN A 28 -9.62 -1.24 8.33
CA ASN A 28 -10.56 -0.26 8.86
C ASN A 28 -9.91 0.53 10.00
N ASN A 29 -10.57 1.60 10.43
CA ASN A 29 -10.08 2.50 11.48
C ASN A 29 -10.03 1.87 12.88
N ASP A 30 -10.78 0.80 13.12
CA ASP A 30 -10.76 0.07 14.41
C ASP A 30 -9.70 -1.02 14.45
N LEU A 31 -8.96 -1.22 13.34
CA LEU A 31 -7.91 -2.23 13.18
C LEU A 31 -8.39 -3.65 13.51
N ILE A 32 -9.63 -3.95 13.16
CA ILE A 32 -10.21 -5.29 13.33
C ILE A 32 -9.97 -6.10 12.06
N LEU A 33 -9.19 -7.17 12.16
CA LEU A 33 -8.88 -8.06 11.06
C LEU A 33 -10.10 -8.94 10.74
N GLY A 34 -10.77 -8.61 9.64
CA GLY A 34 -12.00 -9.29 9.18
C GLY A 34 -11.75 -10.24 8.02
N GLY A 35 -12.39 -9.98 6.88
CA GLY A 35 -12.29 -10.76 5.66
C GLY A 35 -11.19 -10.28 4.69
N GLY A 36 -11.16 -10.83 3.49
CA GLY A 36 -10.22 -10.44 2.44
C GLY A 36 -8.75 -10.58 2.85
N VAL A 37 -7.94 -9.60 2.49
CA VAL A 37 -6.50 -9.54 2.84
C VAL A 37 -6.29 -9.62 4.36
N ALA A 38 -7.07 -8.89 5.14
CA ALA A 38 -6.99 -8.90 6.60
C ALA A 38 -7.23 -10.30 7.18
N GLY A 39 -8.22 -11.02 6.66
CA GLY A 39 -8.50 -12.40 7.06
C GLY A 39 -7.36 -13.36 6.72
N ALA A 40 -6.75 -13.22 5.55
CA ALA A 40 -5.58 -14.02 5.17
C ALA A 40 -4.38 -13.73 6.07
N ILE A 41 -4.13 -12.47 6.39
CA ILE A 41 -3.09 -12.04 7.34
C ILE A 41 -3.30 -12.69 8.71
N ARG A 42 -4.53 -12.65 9.22
CA ARG A 42 -4.87 -13.25 10.51
C ARG A 42 -4.64 -14.75 10.53
N ARG A 43 -5.11 -15.46 9.51
CA ARG A 43 -4.96 -16.92 9.41
C ARG A 43 -3.49 -17.33 9.34
N LYS A 44 -2.69 -16.68 8.52
CA LYS A 44 -1.29 -17.03 8.27
C LYS A 44 -0.33 -16.42 9.28
N GLY A 45 -0.60 -15.22 9.73
CA GLY A 45 0.25 -14.47 10.66
C GLY A 45 0.01 -14.81 12.13
N GLY A 46 -1.15 -15.37 12.44
CA GLY A 46 -1.54 -15.74 13.80
C GLY A 46 -2.22 -14.62 14.58
N ASP A 47 -2.69 -14.94 15.79
CA ASP A 47 -3.47 -14.03 16.63
C ASP A 47 -2.67 -12.88 17.26
N THR A 48 -1.36 -12.95 17.26
CA THR A 48 -0.48 -11.91 17.78
C THR A 48 -0.74 -10.58 17.09
N ILE A 49 -0.98 -10.59 15.77
CA ILE A 49 -1.22 -9.37 14.99
C ILE A 49 -2.49 -8.65 15.48
N GLN A 50 -3.60 -9.39 15.70
CA GLN A 50 -4.83 -8.78 16.21
C GLN A 50 -4.63 -8.25 17.63
N ARG A 51 -3.88 -8.94 18.48
CA ARG A 51 -3.57 -8.45 19.83
C ARG A 51 -2.80 -7.14 19.79
N GLU A 52 -1.80 -7.01 18.92
CA GLU A 52 -1.07 -5.76 18.73
C GLU A 52 -1.99 -4.64 18.20
N CYS A 53 -2.89 -4.96 17.27
CA CYS A 53 -3.91 -4.01 16.81
C CYS A 53 -4.83 -3.56 17.94
N ASP A 54 -5.27 -4.47 18.80
CA ASP A 54 -6.11 -4.16 19.97
C ASP A 54 -5.41 -3.23 20.98
N GLU A 55 -4.11 -3.40 21.15
CA GLU A 55 -3.29 -2.51 21.97
C GLU A 55 -3.17 -1.10 21.40
N ILE A 56 -3.09 -0.96 20.07
CA ILE A 56 -3.08 0.33 19.38
C ILE A 56 -4.45 1.01 19.53
N GLY A 57 -5.53 0.23 19.41
CA GLY A 57 -6.90 0.73 19.41
C GLY A 57 -7.29 1.36 18.06
N SER A 58 -8.30 2.22 18.08
CA SER A 58 -8.78 2.90 16.88
C SER A 58 -7.83 4.02 16.46
N ILE A 59 -7.68 4.19 15.14
CA ILE A 59 -6.96 5.31 14.54
C ILE A 59 -7.90 6.08 13.61
N PRO A 60 -7.61 7.35 13.27
CA PRO A 60 -8.42 8.09 12.32
C PRO A 60 -8.39 7.47 10.92
N VAL A 61 -9.51 7.53 10.19
CA VAL A 61 -9.54 7.19 8.77
C VAL A 61 -8.56 8.06 8.00
N GLY A 62 -7.79 7.47 7.10
CA GLY A 62 -6.72 8.13 6.36
C GLY A 62 -5.35 8.01 7.01
N TYR A 63 -5.25 7.43 8.20
CA TYR A 63 -3.98 7.15 8.87
C TYR A 63 -3.56 5.68 8.69
N ALA A 64 -2.43 5.34 9.26
CA ALA A 64 -1.92 3.97 9.26
C ALA A 64 -1.23 3.67 10.59
N ALA A 65 -1.10 2.39 10.92
CA ALA A 65 -0.39 1.92 12.11
C ALA A 65 0.45 0.69 11.77
N ILE A 66 1.55 0.50 12.48
CA ILE A 66 2.46 -0.61 12.27
C ILE A 66 2.38 -1.63 13.40
N THR A 67 2.38 -2.91 13.02
CA THR A 67 2.54 -4.05 13.93
C THR A 67 3.67 -4.94 13.43
N THR A 68 4.05 -5.93 14.24
CA THR A 68 4.91 -7.02 13.74
C THR A 68 4.14 -7.88 12.73
N GLY A 69 4.89 -8.66 11.94
CA GLY A 69 4.33 -9.58 10.96
C GLY A 69 3.87 -10.92 11.55
N GLY A 70 4.00 -11.13 12.86
CA GLY A 70 3.69 -12.41 13.47
C GLY A 70 4.47 -13.55 12.81
N LYS A 71 3.75 -14.57 12.31
CA LYS A 71 4.35 -15.73 11.62
C LYS A 71 4.59 -15.53 10.12
N LEU A 72 4.26 -14.36 9.57
CA LEU A 72 4.50 -14.03 8.16
C LEU A 72 5.99 -13.88 7.87
N LYS A 73 6.36 -13.97 6.60
CA LYS A 73 7.73 -13.71 6.13
C LYS A 73 8.14 -12.26 6.31
N SER A 74 7.23 -11.32 6.07
CA SER A 74 7.46 -9.90 6.32
C SER A 74 7.57 -9.61 7.82
N ARG A 75 8.56 -8.80 8.20
CA ARG A 75 8.80 -8.45 9.61
C ARG A 75 7.70 -7.58 10.20
N PHE A 76 7.09 -6.75 9.37
CA PHE A 76 6.07 -5.79 9.78
C PHE A 76 4.83 -5.86 8.90
N ILE A 77 3.72 -5.43 9.48
CA ILE A 77 2.49 -5.11 8.75
C ILE A 77 2.16 -3.65 9.02
N ILE A 78 1.89 -2.90 7.97
CA ILE A 78 1.40 -1.52 8.07
C ILE A 78 -0.08 -1.53 7.68
N HIS A 79 -0.93 -1.17 8.64
CA HIS A 79 -2.39 -1.21 8.51
C HIS A 79 -2.87 0.14 7.99
N ALA A 80 -3.29 0.20 6.73
CA ALA A 80 -3.83 1.39 6.08
C ALA A 80 -5.32 1.52 6.39
N ALA A 81 -5.70 2.45 7.25
CA ALA A 81 -7.08 2.69 7.63
C ALA A 81 -7.80 3.53 6.56
N SER A 82 -8.16 2.93 5.44
CA SER A 82 -8.81 3.61 4.32
C SER A 82 -10.32 3.75 4.46
N MET A 83 -10.92 3.15 5.47
CA MET A 83 -12.36 3.17 5.72
C MET A 83 -12.68 3.00 7.21
N ARG A 84 -13.92 3.34 7.57
CA ARG A 84 -14.51 2.92 8.85
C ARG A 84 -14.91 1.45 8.77
N LEU A 85 -14.95 0.78 9.91
CA LEU A 85 -15.46 -0.58 9.97
C LEU A 85 -16.88 -0.64 9.38
N GLY A 86 -17.08 -1.48 8.36
CA GLY A 86 -18.34 -1.59 7.62
C GLY A 86 -18.62 -0.43 6.67
N GLY A 87 -17.71 0.50 6.49
CA GLY A 87 -17.86 1.66 5.61
C GLY A 87 -17.24 1.47 4.23
N ALA A 88 -17.20 2.57 3.48
CA ALA A 88 -16.60 2.64 2.15
C ALA A 88 -15.29 3.45 2.19
N THR A 89 -14.39 3.15 1.27
CA THR A 89 -13.17 3.92 1.04
C THR A 89 -13.47 5.12 0.14
N THR A 90 -12.91 6.28 0.49
CA THR A 90 -12.90 7.47 -0.37
C THR A 90 -11.52 7.69 -0.99
N GLY A 91 -11.46 8.48 -2.07
CA GLY A 91 -10.17 8.82 -2.69
C GLY A 91 -9.23 9.54 -1.73
N ASP A 92 -9.74 10.46 -0.91
CA ASP A 92 -8.94 11.19 0.07
C ASP A 92 -8.41 10.27 1.18
N ALA A 93 -9.24 9.36 1.70
CA ALA A 93 -8.82 8.39 2.69
C ALA A 93 -7.76 7.42 2.14
N LEU A 94 -7.92 6.97 0.91
CA LEU A 94 -6.94 6.11 0.24
C LEU A 94 -5.61 6.83 0.03
N ARG A 95 -5.64 8.06 -0.46
CA ARG A 95 -4.44 8.89 -0.65
C ARG A 95 -3.69 9.08 0.67
N SER A 96 -4.40 9.53 1.69
CA SER A 96 -3.83 9.80 3.02
C SER A 96 -3.25 8.54 3.65
N SER A 97 -3.97 7.42 3.64
CA SER A 97 -3.50 6.16 4.23
C SER A 97 -2.30 5.58 3.46
N THR A 98 -2.27 5.69 2.14
CA THR A 98 -1.11 5.30 1.32
C THR A 98 0.12 6.14 1.68
N MET A 99 -0.03 7.45 1.77
CA MET A 99 1.03 8.36 2.17
C MET A 99 1.57 8.01 3.57
N HIS A 100 0.68 7.74 4.53
CA HIS A 100 1.09 7.38 5.89
C HIS A 100 1.81 6.03 5.95
N CYS A 101 1.40 5.05 5.14
CA CYS A 101 2.13 3.77 5.04
C CYS A 101 3.56 3.97 4.56
N LEU A 102 3.76 4.76 3.52
CA LEU A 102 5.09 5.05 2.98
C LEU A 102 5.94 5.83 3.99
N LYS A 103 5.34 6.79 4.69
CA LYS A 103 6.01 7.56 5.73
C LYS A 103 6.46 6.67 6.90
N ILE A 104 5.58 5.80 7.41
CA ILE A 104 5.91 4.86 8.49
C ILE A 104 7.05 3.92 8.06
N ALA A 105 7.00 3.39 6.83
CA ALA A 105 8.07 2.56 6.31
C ALA A 105 9.42 3.31 6.30
N ASN A 106 9.43 4.57 5.87
CA ASN A 106 10.62 5.41 5.89
C ASN A 106 11.13 5.69 7.31
N GLU A 107 10.24 6.05 8.23
CA GLU A 107 10.58 6.32 9.64
C GLU A 107 11.21 5.09 10.33
N HIS A 108 10.82 3.89 9.92
CA HIS A 108 11.41 2.63 10.40
C HIS A 108 12.62 2.17 9.59
N GLY A 109 13.10 2.96 8.65
CA GLY A 109 14.26 2.62 7.82
C GLY A 109 14.07 1.41 6.92
N LEU A 110 12.83 1.07 6.57
CA LEU A 110 12.51 -0.09 5.75
C LEU A 110 12.97 0.11 4.31
N LYS A 111 13.43 -0.96 3.67
CA LYS A 111 13.93 -0.95 2.29
C LYS A 111 12.87 -1.38 1.27
N SER A 112 11.90 -2.17 1.70
CA SER A 112 10.86 -2.72 0.82
C SER A 112 9.50 -2.77 1.51
N ILE A 113 8.46 -2.50 0.70
CA ILE A 113 7.07 -2.55 1.13
C ILE A 113 6.22 -3.15 0.01
N ALA A 114 5.19 -3.91 0.35
CA ALA A 114 4.25 -4.48 -0.61
C ALA A 114 2.81 -4.06 -0.28
N PHE A 115 2.13 -3.50 -1.28
CA PHE A 115 0.75 -3.03 -1.19
C PHE A 115 -0.21 -3.96 -1.95
N PRO A 116 -1.41 -4.22 -1.43
CA PRO A 116 -2.53 -4.67 -2.22
C PRO A 116 -3.22 -3.48 -2.89
N ALA A 117 -4.23 -3.72 -3.71
CA ALA A 117 -5.14 -2.68 -4.19
C ALA A 117 -6.10 -2.26 -3.07
N VAL A 118 -5.64 -1.37 -2.20
CA VAL A 118 -6.34 -0.97 -0.99
C VAL A 118 -7.73 -0.40 -1.31
N GLY A 119 -8.75 -0.84 -0.60
CA GLY A 119 -10.12 -0.35 -0.71
C GLY A 119 -10.94 -0.91 -1.88
N THR A 120 -10.37 -1.74 -2.74
CA THR A 120 -11.07 -2.27 -3.94
C THR A 120 -11.85 -3.57 -3.70
N GLY A 121 -11.67 -4.20 -2.56
CA GLY A 121 -12.41 -5.41 -2.18
C GLY A 121 -13.80 -5.07 -1.62
N VAL A 122 -14.04 -5.41 -0.37
CA VAL A 122 -15.33 -5.20 0.33
C VAL A 122 -15.76 -3.73 0.33
N ALA A 123 -14.80 -2.80 0.43
CA ALA A 123 -15.07 -1.35 0.43
C ALA A 123 -15.50 -0.80 -0.94
N GLY A 124 -15.36 -1.57 -2.02
CA GLY A 124 -15.91 -1.27 -3.33
C GLY A 124 -15.31 -0.07 -4.06
N PHE A 125 -14.12 0.41 -3.68
CA PHE A 125 -13.47 1.54 -4.36
C PHE A 125 -13.05 1.14 -5.79
N PRO A 126 -13.25 2.02 -6.80
CA PRO A 126 -12.92 1.70 -8.20
C PRO A 126 -11.42 1.40 -8.39
N LEU A 127 -11.14 0.27 -9.04
CA LEU A 127 -9.77 -0.23 -9.23
C LEU A 127 -8.87 0.75 -10.00
N GLU A 128 -9.35 1.36 -11.05
CA GLU A 128 -8.57 2.33 -11.84
C GLU A 128 -8.20 3.58 -11.04
N GLU A 129 -9.14 4.11 -10.25
CA GLU A 129 -8.88 5.24 -9.36
C GLU A 129 -7.91 4.85 -8.24
N CYS A 130 -8.04 3.64 -7.71
CA CYS A 130 -7.10 3.08 -6.74
C CYS A 130 -5.67 3.07 -7.30
N ALA A 131 -5.48 2.52 -8.48
CA ALA A 131 -4.17 2.47 -9.13
C ALA A 131 -3.58 3.87 -9.34
N LYS A 132 -4.37 4.82 -9.83
CA LYS A 132 -3.92 6.21 -10.02
C LYS A 132 -3.46 6.85 -8.73
N ILE A 133 -4.27 6.75 -7.68
CA ILE A 133 -3.97 7.37 -6.38
C ILE A 133 -2.73 6.74 -5.77
N MET A 134 -2.68 5.42 -5.66
CA MET A 134 -1.57 4.73 -4.99
C MET A 134 -0.25 4.90 -5.72
N LEU A 135 -0.25 4.83 -7.05
CA LEU A 135 0.96 5.02 -7.85
C LEU A 135 1.47 6.47 -7.78
N ARG A 136 0.59 7.47 -7.82
CA ARG A 136 0.99 8.88 -7.70
C ARG A 136 1.62 9.16 -6.33
N GLU A 137 0.99 8.72 -5.25
CA GLU A 137 1.55 8.89 -3.90
C GLU A 137 2.90 8.19 -3.75
N THR A 138 3.04 7.01 -4.34
CA THR A 138 4.31 6.28 -4.34
C THR A 138 5.41 7.05 -5.08
N VAL A 139 5.09 7.58 -6.26
CA VAL A 139 6.04 8.41 -7.04
C VAL A 139 6.48 9.64 -6.26
N GLU A 140 5.53 10.38 -5.67
CA GLU A 140 5.85 11.56 -4.87
C GLU A 140 6.77 11.22 -3.69
N HIS A 141 6.46 10.14 -2.97
CA HIS A 141 7.29 9.67 -1.87
C HIS A 141 8.70 9.27 -2.32
N LEU A 142 8.81 8.51 -3.41
CA LEU A 142 10.10 8.01 -3.91
C LEU A 142 10.99 9.10 -4.53
N ARG A 143 10.43 10.26 -4.86
CA ARG A 143 11.20 11.44 -5.31
C ARG A 143 11.87 12.19 -4.16
N GLY A 144 11.35 12.04 -2.96
CA GLY A 144 11.91 12.64 -1.76
C GLY A 144 13.05 11.81 -1.16
N ASP A 145 13.45 12.21 0.03
CA ASP A 145 14.42 11.47 0.83
C ASP A 145 13.71 10.30 1.53
N THR A 146 14.07 9.08 1.15
CA THR A 146 13.43 7.87 1.65
C THR A 146 14.38 6.68 1.70
N SER A 147 14.21 5.84 2.71
CA SER A 147 14.90 4.56 2.85
C SER A 147 14.42 3.49 1.87
N LEU A 148 13.21 3.64 1.31
CA LEU A 148 12.61 2.64 0.44
C LEU A 148 13.36 2.49 -0.89
N GLU A 149 13.73 1.27 -1.20
CA GLU A 149 14.42 0.88 -2.44
C GLU A 149 13.48 0.16 -3.41
N ALA A 150 12.38 -0.42 -2.89
CA ALA A 150 11.39 -1.13 -3.70
C ALA A 150 9.99 -1.01 -3.08
N VAL A 151 9.02 -0.68 -3.92
CA VAL A 151 7.59 -0.69 -3.61
C VAL A 151 6.91 -1.67 -4.56
N HIS A 152 6.35 -2.73 -4.01
CA HIS A 152 5.62 -3.75 -4.75
C HIS A 152 4.13 -3.51 -4.67
N PHE A 153 3.44 -3.62 -5.79
CA PHE A 153 2.00 -3.75 -5.86
C PHE A 153 1.68 -5.20 -6.20
N VAL A 154 1.08 -5.90 -5.25
CA VAL A 154 0.79 -7.33 -5.36
C VAL A 154 -0.72 -7.50 -5.51
N LEU A 155 -1.15 -7.81 -6.73
CA LEU A 155 -2.54 -7.86 -7.12
C LEU A 155 -3.06 -9.30 -7.08
N PHE A 156 -4.33 -9.44 -6.68
CA PHE A 156 -4.96 -10.75 -6.52
C PHE A 156 -5.13 -11.51 -7.83
N ASP A 157 -5.43 -10.80 -8.93
CA ASP A 157 -5.70 -11.41 -10.24
C ASP A 157 -5.04 -10.63 -11.39
N ASP A 158 -5.04 -11.25 -12.58
CA ASP A 158 -4.46 -10.66 -13.80
C ASP A 158 -5.16 -9.36 -14.21
N ALA A 159 -6.47 -9.27 -14.05
CA ALA A 159 -7.23 -8.07 -14.42
C ALA A 159 -6.78 -6.85 -13.60
N ALA A 160 -6.60 -7.02 -12.30
CA ALA A 160 -6.09 -5.96 -11.43
C ALA A 160 -4.64 -5.61 -11.78
N LYS A 161 -3.79 -6.59 -12.04
CA LYS A 161 -2.42 -6.39 -12.49
C LYS A 161 -2.35 -5.54 -13.76
N GLU A 162 -3.14 -5.88 -14.77
CA GLU A 162 -3.20 -5.14 -16.03
C GLU A 162 -3.61 -3.67 -15.84
N VAL A 163 -4.56 -3.40 -14.94
CA VAL A 163 -4.98 -2.03 -14.61
C VAL A 163 -3.82 -1.25 -13.99
N PHE A 164 -3.10 -1.83 -13.04
CA PHE A 164 -1.93 -1.17 -12.43
C PHE A 164 -0.80 -0.97 -13.43
N GLU A 165 -0.49 -1.94 -14.26
CA GLU A 165 0.56 -1.84 -15.29
C GLU A 165 0.24 -0.74 -16.32
N ARG A 166 -0.99 -0.70 -16.83
CA ARG A 166 -1.45 0.34 -17.76
C ARG A 166 -1.39 1.73 -17.12
N THR A 167 -1.87 1.84 -15.90
CA THR A 167 -1.85 3.10 -15.14
C THR A 167 -0.42 3.56 -14.90
N TRP A 168 0.48 2.66 -14.54
CA TRP A 168 1.89 2.97 -14.35
C TRP A 168 2.56 3.45 -15.65
N LYS A 169 2.33 2.77 -16.74
CA LYS A 169 2.84 3.17 -18.07
C LYS A 169 2.37 4.57 -18.47
N ASN A 170 1.10 4.88 -18.25
CA ASN A 170 0.54 6.20 -18.51
C ASN A 170 1.20 7.28 -17.63
N LEU A 171 1.36 6.99 -16.34
CA LEU A 171 2.00 7.91 -15.41
C LEU A 171 3.47 8.17 -15.77
N GLN A 172 4.23 7.14 -16.18
CA GLN A 172 5.60 7.31 -16.66
C GLN A 172 5.66 8.23 -17.87
N SER A 173 4.71 8.11 -18.80
CA SER A 173 4.62 8.99 -19.97
C SER A 173 4.31 10.45 -19.59
N GLU A 174 3.38 10.67 -18.66
CA GLU A 174 3.07 12.00 -18.10
C GLU A 174 4.32 12.64 -17.46
N LEU A 175 5.06 11.87 -16.66
CA LEU A 175 6.26 12.34 -15.98
C LEU A 175 7.37 12.70 -16.96
N ALA A 176 7.56 11.93 -18.01
CA ALA A 176 8.54 12.21 -19.07
C ALA A 176 8.17 13.48 -19.85
N SER A 177 6.90 13.71 -20.15
CA SER A 177 6.41 14.89 -20.84
C SER A 177 6.51 16.16 -19.99
N GLY A 178 6.24 16.07 -18.68
CA GLY A 178 6.35 17.17 -17.73
C GLY A 178 7.79 17.67 -17.55
N THR A 179 8.77 16.79 -17.65
CA THR A 179 10.20 17.14 -17.60
C THR A 179 10.69 17.83 -18.88
N ALA A 180 10.08 17.55 -20.02
CA ALA A 180 10.41 18.21 -21.28
C ALA A 180 9.92 19.67 -21.32
N GLY A 181 8.78 19.97 -20.67
CA GLY A 181 8.25 21.34 -20.56
C GLY A 181 9.03 22.25 -19.61
N ALA A 182 9.74 21.69 -18.62
CA ALA A 182 10.49 22.48 -17.63
C ALA A 182 11.93 22.84 -18.10
N LYS A 183 12.41 22.29 -19.22
CA LYS A 183 13.73 22.58 -19.79
C LYS A 183 13.72 23.62 -20.91
N GLY A 184 12.57 24.20 -21.21
CA GLY A 184 12.36 25.16 -22.31
C GLY A 184 11.87 26.54 -21.88
N ALA A 185 12.06 26.95 -20.63
CA ALA A 185 11.73 28.31 -20.16
C ALA A 185 12.95 28.96 -19.51
#